data_51b6cbb99a256218f38f93a2888f59bf
#
_entry.id   51b6cbb99a256218f38f93a2888f59bf
#
_cell.length_a   1.000
_cell.length_b   1.000
_cell.length_c   1.000
_cell.angle_alpha   90.00
_cell.angle_beta   90.00
_cell.angle_gamma   90.00
#
_symmetry.space_group_name_H-M   'P 1'
#
loop_
_entity.id
_entity.type
_entity.pdbx_description
1 polymer ?
#
loop_
_entity_poly.entity_id
_entity_poly.type
_entity_poly.pdbx_seq_one_letter_code
_entity_poly.pdbx_strand_id
1 'polypeptide(L)'
;MDWKLQVVILPVSDMDRAKTFYMEKAGFVLDVDHRAGEDFRVIQLTPPGSACSVTLMRNADAAGSVQGLHLIVDDIEAARTEITGRGAEVSDFFHFGAGGQEPGLDPQRARFGSYFSFGDPDGNGWMVQEAPAL
;
A
#
# COMPACT_ATOMS: atom_id res chain seq x y z
N MET A 1 -2.64 12.11 -26.70
CA MET A 1 -3.07 12.52 -25.36
C MET A 1 -2.58 11.49 -24.35
N ASP A 2 -1.99 11.95 -23.25
CA ASP A 2 -1.55 11.07 -22.18
C ASP A 2 -2.70 10.74 -21.22
N TRP A 3 -2.77 9.50 -20.81
CA TRP A 3 -3.74 9.04 -19.82
C TRP A 3 -2.99 8.64 -18.56
N LYS A 4 -3.27 9.30 -17.43
CA LYS A 4 -2.56 9.05 -16.17
C LYS A 4 -3.54 8.55 -15.12
N LEU A 5 -3.15 7.50 -14.41
CA LEU A 5 -3.92 7.04 -13.26
C LEU A 5 -3.66 8.02 -12.11
N GLN A 6 -4.70 8.73 -11.68
CA GLN A 6 -4.57 9.75 -10.64
C GLN A 6 -4.72 9.17 -9.24
N VAL A 7 -5.81 8.47 -9.01
CA VAL A 7 -6.14 7.94 -7.68
C VAL A 7 -6.78 6.57 -7.77
N VAL A 8 -6.62 5.82 -6.68
CA VAL A 8 -7.39 4.62 -6.41
C VAL A 8 -8.19 4.88 -5.13
N ILE A 9 -9.49 4.59 -5.16
CA ILE A 9 -10.36 4.80 -3.99
C ILE A 9 -10.27 3.57 -3.09
N LEU A 10 -10.00 3.80 -1.79
CA LEU A 10 -9.98 2.77 -0.76
C LEU A 10 -11.17 2.96 0.16
N PRO A 11 -12.10 2.00 0.19
CA PRO A 11 -13.20 2.04 1.15
C PRO A 11 -12.68 1.66 2.54
N VAL A 12 -12.99 2.49 3.53
CA VAL A 12 -12.58 2.28 4.92
C VAL A 12 -13.75 2.49 5.85
N SER A 13 -13.70 1.87 7.04
CA SER A 13 -14.77 2.01 8.04
C SER A 13 -14.56 3.20 8.96
N ASP A 14 -13.30 3.58 9.21
CA ASP A 14 -12.92 4.66 10.12
C ASP A 14 -11.85 5.52 9.45
N MET A 15 -12.22 6.73 9.08
CA MET A 15 -11.34 7.64 8.33
C MET A 15 -10.12 8.06 9.14
N ASP A 16 -10.26 8.37 10.42
CA ASP A 16 -9.14 8.79 11.25
C ASP A 16 -8.14 7.64 11.47
N ARG A 17 -8.66 6.44 11.73
CA ARG A 17 -7.82 5.26 11.91
C ARG A 17 -7.04 4.93 10.63
N ALA A 18 -7.71 4.97 9.49
CA ALA A 18 -7.07 4.73 8.20
C ALA A 18 -6.03 5.80 7.88
N LYS A 19 -6.34 7.07 8.10
CA LYS A 19 -5.40 8.18 7.91
C LYS A 19 -4.13 7.99 8.74
N THR A 20 -4.29 7.67 10.02
CA THR A 20 -3.16 7.43 10.92
C THR A 20 -2.29 6.27 10.43
N PHE A 21 -2.92 5.18 10.00
CA PHE A 21 -2.20 4.03 9.47
C PHE A 21 -1.35 4.41 8.26
N TYR A 22 -1.95 5.06 7.26
CA TYR A 22 -1.24 5.37 6.02
C TYR A 22 -0.15 6.41 6.23
N MET A 23 -0.34 7.38 7.12
CA MET A 23 0.69 8.37 7.43
C MET A 23 1.81 7.80 8.29
N GLU A 24 1.47 7.14 9.40
CA GLU A 24 2.45 6.75 10.41
C GLU A 24 3.07 5.38 10.17
N LYS A 25 2.28 4.41 9.70
CA LYS A 25 2.75 3.04 9.47
C LYS A 25 3.26 2.84 8.05
N ALA A 26 2.51 3.26 7.06
CA ALA A 26 2.91 3.12 5.67
C ALA A 26 3.82 4.26 5.19
N GLY A 27 3.84 5.40 5.87
CA GLY A 27 4.71 6.51 5.52
C GLY A 27 4.26 7.33 4.32
N PHE A 28 2.97 7.27 3.98
CA PHE A 28 2.44 8.05 2.86
C PHE A 28 2.31 9.52 3.24
N VAL A 29 2.43 10.39 2.25
CA VAL A 29 2.33 11.84 2.42
C VAL A 29 0.86 12.26 2.29
N LEU A 30 0.38 13.03 3.27
CA LEU A 30 -0.97 13.57 3.22
C LEU A 30 -1.03 14.74 2.24
N ASP A 31 -1.90 14.63 1.24
CA ASP A 31 -2.11 15.70 0.25
C ASP A 31 -3.35 16.55 0.60
N VAL A 32 -4.45 15.87 0.93
CA VAL A 32 -5.74 16.51 1.18
C VAL A 32 -6.44 15.80 2.32
N ASP A 33 -7.00 16.57 3.24
CA ASP A 33 -7.99 16.11 4.21
C ASP A 33 -9.11 17.14 4.21
N HIS A 34 -10.18 16.86 3.50
CA HIS A 34 -11.27 17.81 3.27
C HIS A 34 -12.59 17.26 3.80
N ARG A 35 -13.31 18.11 4.53
CA ARG A 35 -14.66 17.84 4.99
C ARG A 35 -15.64 18.80 4.30
N ALA A 36 -16.78 18.26 3.88
CA ALA A 36 -17.90 19.04 3.37
C ALA A 36 -19.17 18.57 4.09
N GLY A 37 -19.57 19.31 5.14
CA GLY A 37 -20.66 18.91 6.02
C GLY A 37 -20.20 17.80 7.00
N GLU A 38 -21.18 17.16 7.66
CA GLU A 38 -20.91 16.13 8.67
C GLU A 38 -20.62 14.76 8.06
N ASP A 39 -21.17 14.50 6.87
CA ASP A 39 -21.19 13.15 6.30
C ASP A 39 -20.18 12.95 5.18
N PHE A 40 -19.54 14.02 4.70
CA PHE A 40 -18.61 13.93 3.58
C PHE A 40 -17.20 14.31 4.01
N ARG A 41 -16.27 13.40 3.79
CA ARG A 41 -14.85 13.64 4.02
C ARG A 41 -14.04 12.88 2.98
N VAL A 42 -13.02 13.53 2.46
CA VAL A 42 -12.07 12.94 1.50
C VAL A 42 -10.67 13.11 2.05
N ILE A 43 -9.91 12.03 2.09
CA ILE A 43 -8.50 12.06 2.49
C ILE A 43 -7.69 11.46 1.34
N GLN A 44 -6.78 12.26 0.79
CA GLN A 44 -5.88 11.79 -0.26
C GLN A 44 -4.46 11.71 0.27
N LEU A 45 -3.81 10.57 0.04
CA LEU A 45 -2.43 10.34 0.43
C LEU A 45 -1.66 9.77 -0.75
N THR A 46 -0.36 10.09 -0.81
CA THR A 46 0.50 9.63 -1.90
C THR A 46 1.72 8.91 -1.33
N PRO A 47 2.02 7.69 -1.78
CA PRO A 47 3.30 7.04 -1.45
C PRO A 47 4.46 7.92 -1.90
N PRO A 48 5.54 8.06 -1.13
CA PRO A 48 6.69 8.87 -1.55
C PRO A 48 7.21 8.45 -2.91
N GLY A 49 7.35 9.41 -3.82
CA GLY A 49 7.83 9.18 -5.18
C GLY A 49 6.79 8.68 -6.17
N SER A 50 5.55 8.45 -5.74
CA SER A 50 4.48 7.98 -6.63
C SER A 50 3.77 9.15 -7.32
N ALA A 51 3.34 8.92 -8.56
CA ALA A 51 2.46 9.83 -9.28
C ALA A 51 0.97 9.49 -9.08
N CYS A 52 0.67 8.29 -8.60
CA CYS A 52 -0.69 7.86 -8.28
C CYS A 52 -0.91 7.91 -6.77
N SER A 53 -2.09 8.37 -6.37
CA SER A 53 -2.48 8.52 -4.97
C SER A 53 -3.58 7.54 -4.58
N VAL A 54 -3.84 7.43 -3.28
CA VAL A 54 -5.04 6.76 -2.79
C VAL A 54 -5.96 7.79 -2.12
N THR A 55 -7.25 7.59 -2.30
CA THR A 55 -8.27 8.41 -1.68
C THR A 55 -9.10 7.54 -0.74
N LEU A 56 -9.08 7.88 0.54
CA LEU A 56 -9.88 7.18 1.54
C LEU A 56 -11.30 7.71 1.49
N MET A 57 -12.26 6.81 1.37
CA MET A 57 -13.69 7.12 1.40
C MET A 57 -14.37 6.22 2.42
N ARG A 58 -15.20 6.80 3.29
CA ARG A 58 -15.95 6.00 4.24
C ARG A 58 -17.01 5.17 3.53
N ASN A 59 -16.91 3.87 3.65
CA ASN A 59 -17.89 2.91 3.14
C ASN A 59 -17.75 1.63 3.96
N ALA A 60 -18.54 1.51 5.01
CA ALA A 60 -18.43 0.40 5.95
C ALA A 60 -18.68 -0.97 5.28
N ASP A 61 -19.59 -1.01 4.31
CA ASP A 61 -19.95 -2.27 3.63
C ASP A 61 -18.83 -2.78 2.73
N ALA A 62 -18.09 -1.88 2.11
CA ALA A 62 -17.00 -2.24 1.20
C ALA A 62 -15.63 -2.19 1.86
N ALA A 63 -15.53 -1.75 3.12
CA ALA A 63 -14.25 -1.61 3.82
C ALA A 63 -13.47 -2.92 3.79
N GLY A 64 -12.19 -2.85 3.40
CA GLY A 64 -11.33 -4.03 3.32
C GLY A 64 -11.47 -4.85 2.05
N SER A 65 -12.33 -4.44 1.10
CA SER A 65 -12.59 -5.22 -0.10
C SER A 65 -11.52 -5.08 -1.19
N VAL A 66 -10.68 -4.05 -1.13
CA VAL A 66 -9.65 -3.82 -2.15
C VAL A 66 -8.42 -4.66 -1.83
N GLN A 67 -8.00 -5.46 -2.80
CA GLN A 67 -6.84 -6.35 -2.67
C GLN A 67 -5.90 -6.15 -3.85
N GLY A 68 -4.62 -6.50 -3.63
CA GLY A 68 -3.68 -6.54 -4.73
C GLY A 68 -3.12 -5.18 -5.17
N LEU A 69 -3.24 -4.16 -4.34
CA LEU A 69 -2.52 -2.92 -4.60
C LEU A 69 -1.02 -3.18 -4.50
N HIS A 70 -0.25 -2.69 -5.47
CA HIS A 70 1.20 -2.91 -5.52
C HIS A 70 1.95 -1.62 -5.31
N LEU A 71 2.91 -1.66 -4.41
CA LEU A 71 3.98 -0.66 -4.30
C LEU A 71 5.25 -1.28 -4.85
N ILE A 72 5.98 -0.53 -5.66
CA ILE A 72 7.23 -1.00 -6.21
C ILE A 72 8.40 -0.26 -5.57
N VAL A 73 9.43 -1.00 -5.19
CA VAL A 73 10.65 -0.46 -4.57
C VAL A 73 11.87 -1.06 -5.25
N ASP A 74 13.00 -0.38 -5.15
CA ASP A 74 14.26 -0.87 -5.73
C ASP A 74 15.04 -1.78 -4.77
N ASP A 75 14.78 -1.69 -3.46
CA ASP A 75 15.42 -2.52 -2.42
C ASP A 75 14.36 -2.95 -1.41
N ILE A 76 13.88 -4.18 -1.56
CA ILE A 76 12.77 -4.67 -0.74
C ILE A 76 13.18 -4.98 0.71
N GLU A 77 14.45 -5.31 0.93
CA GLU A 77 14.94 -5.53 2.29
C GLU A 77 14.96 -4.21 3.07
N ALA A 78 15.44 -3.13 2.44
CA ALA A 78 15.41 -1.80 3.04
C ALA A 78 13.97 -1.32 3.26
N ALA A 79 13.08 -1.56 2.31
CA ALA A 79 11.67 -1.19 2.43
C ALA A 79 10.99 -1.91 3.59
N ARG A 80 11.25 -3.21 3.76
CA ARG A 80 10.68 -3.97 4.87
C ARG A 80 11.20 -3.48 6.23
N THR A 81 12.47 -3.17 6.31
CA THR A 81 13.07 -2.60 7.52
C THR A 81 12.42 -1.25 7.87
N GLU A 82 12.21 -0.40 6.88
CA GLU A 82 11.57 0.90 7.09
C GLU A 82 10.14 0.76 7.60
N ILE A 83 9.32 -0.04 6.95
CA ILE A 83 7.91 -0.16 7.31
C ILE A 83 7.72 -0.88 8.65
N THR A 84 8.54 -1.88 8.96
CA THR A 84 8.51 -2.54 10.27
C THR A 84 9.01 -1.59 11.37
N GLY A 85 9.98 -0.75 11.06
CA GLY A 85 10.46 0.28 11.98
C GLY A 85 9.39 1.32 12.33
N ARG A 86 8.40 1.52 11.46
CA ARG A 86 7.23 2.38 11.72
C ARG A 86 6.16 1.67 12.53
N GLY A 87 6.33 0.39 12.82
CA GLY A 87 5.40 -0.41 13.62
C GLY A 87 4.31 -1.11 12.82
N ALA A 88 4.41 -1.17 11.50
CA ALA A 88 3.46 -1.93 10.70
C ALA A 88 3.73 -3.43 10.83
N GLU A 89 2.65 -4.21 10.80
CA GLU A 89 2.72 -5.66 10.72
C GLU A 89 2.76 -6.05 9.24
N VAL A 90 3.78 -6.78 8.84
CA VAL A 90 3.98 -7.19 7.45
C VAL A 90 4.30 -8.68 7.39
N SER A 91 4.05 -9.29 6.23
CA SER A 91 4.41 -10.68 6.01
C SER A 91 5.93 -10.86 5.94
N ASP A 92 6.38 -12.10 6.02
CA ASP A 92 7.72 -12.48 5.58
C ASP A 92 7.84 -12.30 4.08
N PHE A 93 9.07 -12.29 3.58
CA PHE A 93 9.31 -12.28 2.14
C PHE A 93 8.74 -13.53 1.48
N PHE A 94 8.25 -13.37 0.26
CA PHE A 94 7.85 -14.49 -0.58
C PHE A 94 8.11 -14.18 -2.05
N HIS A 95 8.07 -15.23 -2.86
CA HIS A 95 8.18 -15.16 -4.32
C HIS A 95 7.26 -16.20 -4.93
N PHE A 96 7.11 -16.19 -6.22
CA PHE A 96 6.31 -17.18 -6.93
C PHE A 96 7.22 -18.11 -7.72
N GLY A 97 7.09 -19.41 -7.45
CA GLY A 97 7.79 -20.47 -8.16
C GLY A 97 6.83 -21.37 -8.90
N ALA A 98 7.31 -22.53 -9.35
CA ALA A 98 6.53 -23.48 -10.13
C ALA A 98 5.30 -23.99 -9.37
N GLY A 99 5.38 -24.08 -8.04
CA GLY A 99 4.27 -24.54 -7.18
C GLY A 99 3.39 -23.43 -6.63
N GLY A 100 3.55 -22.19 -7.08
CA GLY A 100 2.85 -21.02 -6.56
C GLY A 100 3.70 -20.20 -5.61
N GLN A 101 3.09 -19.63 -4.57
CA GLN A 101 3.79 -18.80 -3.59
C GLN A 101 4.75 -19.62 -2.74
N GLU A 102 5.99 -19.21 -2.67
CA GLU A 102 7.07 -19.87 -1.93
C GLU A 102 7.74 -18.89 -0.96
N PRO A 103 8.25 -19.39 0.20
CA PRO A 103 8.91 -18.51 1.17
C PRO A 103 10.22 -17.92 0.66
N GLY A 104 10.52 -16.70 1.12
CA GLY A 104 11.80 -16.05 0.88
C GLY A 104 11.83 -15.18 -0.36
N LEU A 105 12.92 -14.46 -0.50
CA LEU A 105 13.19 -13.65 -1.68
C LEU A 105 13.34 -14.54 -2.92
N ASP A 106 13.05 -13.97 -4.09
CA ASP A 106 13.35 -14.65 -5.34
C ASP A 106 14.82 -15.06 -5.36
N PRO A 107 15.15 -16.37 -5.62
CA PRO A 107 16.54 -16.84 -5.56
C PRO A 107 17.52 -16.09 -6.46
N GLN A 108 17.02 -15.54 -7.56
CA GLN A 108 17.81 -14.80 -8.52
C GLN A 108 17.64 -13.27 -8.38
N ARG A 109 16.82 -12.81 -7.43
CA ARG A 109 16.48 -11.41 -7.24
C ARG A 109 16.05 -10.77 -8.54
N ALA A 110 15.29 -11.50 -9.35
CA ALA A 110 14.78 -11.00 -10.61
C ALA A 110 13.85 -9.80 -10.38
N ARG A 111 13.81 -8.89 -11.37
CA ARG A 111 12.88 -7.76 -11.31
C ARG A 111 11.45 -8.29 -11.23
N PHE A 112 10.66 -7.70 -10.33
CA PHE A 112 9.26 -8.07 -10.06
C PHE A 112 9.08 -9.46 -9.44
N GLY A 113 10.16 -10.04 -8.89
CA GLY A 113 10.12 -11.41 -8.40
C GLY A 113 9.96 -11.58 -6.90
N SER A 114 10.32 -10.57 -6.11
CA SER A 114 10.28 -10.65 -4.64
C SER A 114 9.21 -9.75 -4.07
N TYR A 115 8.55 -10.22 -2.98
CA TYR A 115 7.39 -9.57 -2.39
C TYR A 115 7.40 -9.62 -0.87
N PHE A 116 6.70 -8.70 -0.24
CA PHE A 116 6.04 -8.88 1.04
C PHE A 116 4.69 -8.17 1.00
N SER A 117 3.83 -8.43 1.97
CA SER A 117 2.48 -7.88 1.98
C SER A 117 2.13 -7.28 3.32
N PHE A 118 1.16 -6.37 3.30
CA PHE A 118 0.55 -5.83 4.51
C PHE A 118 -0.91 -5.46 4.23
N GLY A 119 -1.67 -5.27 5.30
CA GLY A 119 -3.05 -4.82 5.21
C GLY A 119 -3.26 -3.55 6.01
N ASP A 120 -4.21 -2.72 5.59
CA ASP A 120 -4.64 -1.60 6.40
C ASP A 120 -5.58 -2.09 7.52
N PRO A 121 -6.04 -1.20 8.44
CA PRO A 121 -6.88 -1.65 9.56
C PRO A 121 -8.17 -2.35 9.17
N ASP A 122 -8.71 -2.08 7.99
CA ASP A 122 -9.91 -2.77 7.48
C ASP A 122 -9.59 -4.04 6.69
N GLY A 123 -8.32 -4.27 6.36
CA GLY A 123 -7.90 -5.41 5.57
C GLY A 123 -7.78 -5.15 4.07
N ASN A 124 -7.83 -3.88 3.61
CA ASN A 124 -7.43 -3.58 2.24
C ASN A 124 -5.97 -4.01 2.07
N GLY A 125 -5.70 -4.79 1.03
CA GLY A 125 -4.45 -5.53 0.91
C GLY A 125 -3.45 -4.90 -0.04
N TRP A 126 -2.20 -4.85 0.41
CA TRP A 126 -1.07 -4.28 -0.31
C TRP A 126 0.03 -5.31 -0.50
N MET A 127 0.67 -5.26 -1.64
CA MET A 127 1.90 -6.01 -1.90
C MET A 127 3.02 -5.03 -2.21
N VAL A 128 4.17 -5.25 -1.62
CA VAL A 128 5.41 -4.53 -1.96
C VAL A 128 6.22 -5.45 -2.84
N GLN A 129 6.63 -4.96 -4.00
CA GLN A 129 7.31 -5.72 -5.04
C GLN A 129 8.65 -5.08 -5.35
N GLU A 130 9.68 -5.89 -5.53
CA GLU A 130 11.00 -5.40 -5.85
C GLU A 130 11.23 -5.27 -7.35
N ALA A 131 11.75 -4.11 -7.77
CA ALA A 131 12.33 -3.92 -9.07
C ALA A 131 13.70 -3.28 -8.87
N PRO A 132 14.76 -4.09 -8.68
CA PRO A 132 16.09 -3.55 -8.46
C PRO A 132 16.51 -2.60 -9.59
N ALA A 133 17.27 -1.57 -9.24
CA ALA A 133 17.81 -0.64 -10.21
C ALA A 133 18.71 -1.39 -11.21
N LEU A 134 18.64 -0.98 -12.47
CA LEU A 134 19.46 -1.55 -13.54
C LEU A 134 20.91 -1.09 -13.46
#